data_7e2db6113b71841207befa892e9db8d4
#
_entry.id   7e2db6113b71841207befa892e9db8d4
#
_cell.length_a   1.000
_cell.length_b   1.000
_cell.length_c   1.000
_cell.angle_alpha   90.00
_cell.angle_beta   90.00
_cell.angle_gamma   90.00
#
_symmetry.space_group_name_H-M   'P 1'
#
loop_
_entity.id
_entity.type
_entity.pdbx_description
1 polymer ?
#
loop_
_entity_poly.entity_id
_entity_poly.type
_entity_poly.pdbx_seq_one_letter_code
_entity_poly.pdbx_strand_id
1 'polypeptide(L)'
;MSTQAAPSRAAADHPRRPRRVDPRLAPVLGAAISALVATWVVLSGVRGSGHRLVRDFVAVPTPAAPESLLPSTASSLRAWPLDGLIWAASFVIPTAAQQVVLLASCLLLAGLGTGLVVRRAGTAAAVAAAWVAIWNPYVAERLLLGQVPTLLGYASLPWIVVVGRSRLSSGRRLALLFLVAAPAALTPWGGVLALVAAVLVELSRADRTPRRVLLVAGAGALWCSPWLVPALLAGGVAADPDGPPAFALADDSGLGAWVSALMGGGVWATGAQPLSRTDPVAIASSLALVALALGGVAVLMTRSAPGTVRSRRGARALVTAALACLALLGPATLAWWASGPGLEVLVTLQRVPGVALARDQHRMLAPAVLTLAVLVGLAVGWLARHGGAAASALACVLVVALGVASVPDLVRSVHTAYRPVAYPQEWDTVIDAVSTDASPTVLSLPWQPLRRPAWAGDPAFLDPLPRAVPGTTLVSTALSVERGGTVVVVDDTPVDEVWATGEVSADSLRRHHVTHVVEWLGTPGALARSHEGWRLVHSGADFRVWDVTPDG
;
A
#
# COMPACT_ATOMS: atom_id res chain seq x y z
N MET A 1 -43.60 -60.79 -54.06
CA MET A 1 -43.26 -59.40 -53.89
C MET A 1 -42.53 -59.24 -52.55
N SER A 2 -41.23 -59.27 -52.60
CA SER A 2 -40.38 -59.22 -51.39
C SER A 2 -39.93 -57.79 -51.15
N THR A 3 -40.31 -57.22 -50.01
CA THR A 3 -39.83 -55.92 -49.53
C THR A 3 -38.58 -56.13 -48.65
N GLN A 4 -37.44 -55.78 -49.20
CA GLN A 4 -36.17 -55.71 -48.46
C GLN A 4 -36.15 -54.47 -47.55
N ALA A 5 -36.00 -54.69 -46.24
CA ALA A 5 -35.74 -53.63 -45.29
C ALA A 5 -34.24 -53.24 -45.31
N ALA A 6 -33.94 -51.95 -45.44
CA ALA A 6 -32.58 -51.40 -45.40
C ALA A 6 -32.06 -51.36 -43.94
N PRO A 7 -30.75 -51.61 -43.69
CA PRO A 7 -30.20 -51.58 -42.35
C PRO A 7 -29.99 -50.12 -41.88
N SER A 8 -30.45 -49.84 -40.66
CA SER A 8 -30.21 -48.62 -39.87
C SER A 8 -28.70 -48.40 -39.66
N ARG A 9 -28.18 -47.27 -40.15
CA ARG A 9 -26.83 -46.80 -39.81
C ARG A 9 -26.81 -46.35 -38.36
N ALA A 10 -26.16 -47.13 -37.50
CA ALA A 10 -25.79 -46.70 -36.16
C ALA A 10 -24.91 -45.44 -36.23
N ALA A 11 -25.33 -44.38 -35.57
CA ALA A 11 -24.57 -43.16 -35.43
C ALA A 11 -23.31 -43.46 -34.58
N ALA A 12 -22.15 -43.37 -35.20
CA ALA A 12 -20.89 -43.50 -34.50
C ALA A 12 -20.73 -42.34 -33.52
N ASP A 13 -20.71 -42.66 -32.24
CA ASP A 13 -20.44 -41.70 -31.15
C ASP A 13 -18.98 -41.25 -31.26
N HIS A 14 -18.77 -40.09 -31.89
CA HIS A 14 -17.44 -39.49 -31.96
C HIS A 14 -17.05 -38.99 -30.56
N PRO A 15 -15.93 -39.46 -29.96
CA PRO A 15 -15.47 -39.00 -28.67
C PRO A 15 -15.28 -37.45 -28.76
N ARG A 16 -16.01 -36.72 -27.91
CA ARG A 16 -15.90 -35.27 -27.78
C ARG A 16 -14.44 -34.92 -27.47
N ARG A 17 -13.74 -34.40 -28.45
CA ARG A 17 -12.37 -33.88 -28.23
C ARG A 17 -12.41 -32.90 -27.07
N PRO A 18 -11.51 -33.03 -26.09
CA PRO A 18 -11.46 -32.09 -24.98
C PRO A 18 -11.33 -30.67 -25.56
N ARG A 19 -12.20 -29.77 -25.10
CA ARG A 19 -12.18 -28.35 -25.52
C ARG A 19 -10.79 -27.80 -25.21
N ARG A 20 -9.95 -27.59 -26.21
CA ARG A 20 -8.67 -26.92 -26.04
C ARG A 20 -8.96 -25.53 -25.50
N VAL A 21 -8.42 -25.20 -24.32
CA VAL A 21 -8.45 -23.85 -23.77
C VAL A 21 -7.89 -22.90 -24.81
N ASP A 22 -8.61 -21.80 -25.08
CA ASP A 22 -8.13 -20.77 -26.02
C ASP A 22 -6.72 -20.35 -25.59
N PRO A 23 -5.71 -20.48 -26.46
CA PRO A 23 -4.31 -20.15 -26.13
C PRO A 23 -4.13 -18.69 -25.67
N ARG A 24 -5.13 -17.83 -25.92
CA ARG A 24 -5.14 -16.44 -25.40
C ARG A 24 -5.55 -16.35 -23.94
N LEU A 25 -6.27 -17.34 -23.39
CA LEU A 25 -6.69 -17.37 -21.99
C LEU A 25 -5.61 -17.95 -21.07
N ALA A 26 -4.72 -18.81 -21.57
CA ALA A 26 -3.70 -19.46 -20.74
C ALA A 26 -2.80 -18.48 -19.96
N PRO A 27 -2.30 -17.36 -20.52
CA PRO A 27 -1.54 -16.38 -19.74
C PRO A 27 -2.37 -15.65 -18.69
N VAL A 28 -3.65 -15.40 -18.95
CA VAL A 28 -4.55 -14.75 -17.99
C VAL A 28 -4.82 -15.68 -16.81
N LEU A 29 -5.13 -16.96 -17.09
CA LEU A 29 -5.33 -17.98 -16.06
C LEU A 29 -4.04 -18.22 -15.26
N GLY A 30 -2.89 -18.29 -15.92
CA GLY A 30 -1.59 -18.43 -15.26
C GLY A 30 -1.31 -17.28 -14.30
N ALA A 31 -1.53 -16.04 -14.71
CA ALA A 31 -1.40 -14.87 -13.84
C ALA A 31 -2.38 -14.92 -12.66
N ALA A 32 -3.64 -15.28 -12.92
CA ALA A 32 -4.67 -15.37 -11.88
C ALA A 32 -4.33 -16.44 -10.84
N ILE A 33 -3.94 -17.63 -11.28
CA ILE A 33 -3.55 -18.73 -10.38
C ILE A 33 -2.31 -18.33 -9.56
N SER A 34 -1.29 -17.76 -10.20
CA SER A 34 -0.08 -17.30 -9.52
C SER A 34 -0.40 -16.24 -8.45
N ALA A 35 -1.20 -15.23 -8.80
CA ALA A 35 -1.62 -14.19 -7.86
C ALA A 35 -2.49 -14.74 -6.71
N LEU A 36 -3.42 -15.65 -7.00
CA LEU A 36 -4.26 -16.30 -5.98
C LEU A 36 -3.42 -17.13 -5.01
N VAL A 37 -2.51 -17.97 -5.54
CA VAL A 37 -1.64 -18.82 -4.70
C VAL A 37 -0.72 -17.96 -3.84
N ALA A 38 -0.03 -16.97 -4.42
CA ALA A 38 0.85 -16.08 -3.67
C ALA A 38 0.08 -15.33 -2.56
N THR A 39 -1.06 -14.74 -2.89
CA THR A 39 -1.91 -14.04 -1.91
C THR A 39 -2.40 -14.97 -0.81
N TRP A 40 -2.88 -16.16 -1.19
CA TRP A 40 -3.37 -17.15 -0.24
C TRP A 40 -2.27 -17.61 0.73
N VAL A 41 -1.05 -17.83 0.24
CA VAL A 41 0.10 -18.23 1.07
C VAL A 41 0.48 -17.10 2.02
N VAL A 42 0.63 -15.87 1.52
CA VAL A 42 1.00 -14.69 2.35
C VAL A 42 -0.04 -14.45 3.45
N LEU A 43 -1.34 -14.57 3.14
CA LEU A 43 -2.43 -14.31 4.07
C LEU A 43 -2.95 -15.56 4.79
N SER A 44 -2.29 -16.71 4.68
CA SER A 44 -2.77 -17.97 5.27
C SER A 44 -2.98 -17.91 6.78
N GLY A 45 -2.19 -17.12 7.53
CA GLY A 45 -2.33 -16.93 8.98
C GLY A 45 -3.12 -15.70 9.41
N VAL A 46 -3.60 -14.88 8.45
CA VAL A 46 -4.41 -13.69 8.75
C VAL A 46 -5.89 -14.05 9.00
N ARG A 47 -6.23 -15.34 9.02
CA ARG A 47 -7.59 -15.86 9.20
C ARG A 47 -8.02 -15.80 10.66
N GLY A 48 -9.32 -15.74 10.90
CA GLY A 48 -9.93 -15.72 12.24
C GLY A 48 -10.83 -14.49 12.44
N SER A 49 -11.65 -14.56 13.48
CA SER A 49 -12.47 -13.44 13.94
C SER A 49 -11.61 -12.42 14.71
N GLY A 50 -11.95 -11.15 14.63
CA GLY A 50 -11.24 -10.06 15.31
C GLY A 50 -10.58 -9.07 14.34
N HIS A 51 -10.03 -8.00 14.87
CA HIS A 51 -9.40 -6.92 14.12
C HIS A 51 -7.90 -7.14 13.97
N ARG A 52 -7.28 -6.57 12.94
CA ARG A 52 -5.84 -6.58 12.71
C ARG A 52 -5.31 -5.20 13.04
N LEU A 53 -4.59 -5.13 14.16
CA LEU A 53 -4.07 -3.87 14.70
C LEU A 53 -2.56 -3.84 14.50
N VAL A 54 -2.12 -3.20 13.40
CA VAL A 54 -0.73 -3.21 12.96
C VAL A 54 -0.31 -1.79 12.59
N ARG A 55 0.39 -1.09 13.46
CA ARG A 55 0.89 0.27 13.19
C ARG A 55 -0.21 1.18 12.60
N ASP A 56 -0.09 1.59 11.33
CA ASP A 56 -1.07 2.45 10.65
C ASP A 56 -2.37 1.70 10.26
N PHE A 57 -2.37 0.35 10.28
CA PHE A 57 -3.50 -0.46 9.88
C PHE A 57 -4.41 -0.79 11.05
N VAL A 58 -5.33 0.11 11.34
CA VAL A 58 -6.25 0.01 12.47
C VAL A 58 -7.69 0.13 11.96
N ALA A 59 -8.58 -0.70 12.51
CA ALA A 59 -10.03 -0.57 12.35
C ALA A 59 -10.70 -0.82 13.70
N VAL A 60 -11.85 -0.22 13.93
CA VAL A 60 -12.65 -0.35 15.16
C VAL A 60 -13.93 -1.13 14.88
N PRO A 61 -14.52 -1.77 15.89
CA PRO A 61 -15.77 -2.52 15.73
C PRO A 61 -16.88 -1.67 15.12
N THR A 62 -17.13 -0.50 15.69
CA THR A 62 -18.14 0.44 15.26
C THR A 62 -17.46 1.77 14.93
N PRO A 63 -17.15 2.05 13.64
CA PRO A 63 -16.53 3.31 13.27
C PRO A 63 -17.55 4.45 13.36
N ALA A 64 -17.10 5.61 13.88
CA ALA A 64 -17.88 6.82 13.87
C ALA A 64 -18.03 7.41 12.46
N ALA A 65 -19.10 8.13 12.24
CA ALA A 65 -19.24 8.93 11.02
C ALA A 65 -18.12 9.97 10.94
N PRO A 66 -17.57 10.25 9.76
CA PRO A 66 -16.60 11.33 9.61
C PRO A 66 -17.21 12.66 10.07
N GLU A 67 -16.50 13.37 10.94
CA GLU A 67 -16.95 14.64 11.49
C GLU A 67 -17.19 15.69 10.39
N SER A 68 -16.39 15.66 9.34
CA SER A 68 -16.50 16.57 8.20
C SER A 68 -16.08 15.91 6.90
N LEU A 69 -16.77 16.26 5.81
CA LEU A 69 -16.33 15.94 4.44
C LEU A 69 -15.15 16.84 4.00
N LEU A 70 -14.81 17.85 4.77
CA LEU A 70 -13.71 18.79 4.53
C LEU A 70 -12.75 18.78 5.73
N PRO A 71 -11.98 17.70 5.92
CA PRO A 71 -11.04 17.60 7.03
C PRO A 71 -9.96 18.68 6.94
N SER A 72 -9.58 19.25 8.08
CA SER A 72 -8.63 20.37 8.13
C SER A 72 -7.27 20.02 8.73
N THR A 73 -7.16 18.90 9.45
CA THR A 73 -5.91 18.47 10.09
C THR A 73 -5.12 17.50 9.22
N ALA A 74 -3.80 17.44 9.39
CA ALA A 74 -2.94 16.52 8.66
C ALA A 74 -3.32 15.05 8.85
N SER A 75 -3.70 14.66 10.07
CA SER A 75 -4.13 13.29 10.40
C SER A 75 -5.45 12.93 9.73
N SER A 76 -6.45 13.80 9.81
CA SER A 76 -7.76 13.58 9.19
C SER A 76 -7.68 13.58 7.66
N LEU A 77 -6.84 14.43 7.05
CA LEU A 77 -6.59 14.44 5.60
C LEU A 77 -5.92 13.15 5.10
N ARG A 78 -5.06 12.52 5.92
CA ARG A 78 -4.42 11.26 5.56
C ARG A 78 -5.39 10.08 5.61
N ALA A 79 -6.33 10.08 6.55
CA ALA A 79 -7.33 9.04 6.72
C ALA A 79 -8.47 9.16 5.70
N TRP A 80 -8.87 10.36 5.39
CA TRP A 80 -9.91 10.66 4.41
C TRP A 80 -9.40 10.48 2.94
N PRO A 81 -10.17 9.89 2.00
CA PRO A 81 -11.55 9.42 2.12
C PRO A 81 -11.70 7.94 2.52
N LEU A 82 -10.61 7.21 2.78
CA LEU A 82 -10.67 5.77 3.07
C LEU A 82 -11.50 5.47 4.31
N ASP A 83 -11.32 6.21 5.42
CA ASP A 83 -12.06 5.98 6.65
C ASP A 83 -13.56 6.23 6.45
N GLY A 84 -13.94 7.22 5.62
CA GLY A 84 -15.33 7.43 5.24
C GLY A 84 -15.95 6.26 4.46
N LEU A 85 -15.17 5.61 3.58
CA LEU A 85 -15.62 4.41 2.88
C LEU A 85 -15.72 3.20 3.82
N ILE A 86 -14.79 3.04 4.75
CA ILE A 86 -14.83 1.98 5.77
C ILE A 86 -16.08 2.14 6.64
N TRP A 87 -16.35 3.37 7.09
CA TRP A 87 -17.57 3.70 7.82
C TRP A 87 -18.83 3.37 7.02
N ALA A 88 -18.96 3.85 5.79
CA ALA A 88 -20.12 3.57 4.95
C ALA A 88 -20.29 2.07 4.66
N ALA A 89 -19.21 1.33 4.44
CA ALA A 89 -19.26 -0.10 4.22
C ALA A 89 -19.57 -0.89 5.50
N SER A 90 -19.33 -0.34 6.69
CA SER A 90 -19.56 -1.03 7.98
C SER A 90 -21.04 -1.34 8.25
N PHE A 91 -21.97 -0.63 7.60
CA PHE A 91 -23.39 -0.96 7.66
C PHE A 91 -23.75 -2.31 7.02
N VAL A 92 -22.86 -2.86 6.18
CA VAL A 92 -23.10 -4.13 5.46
C VAL A 92 -22.02 -5.17 5.75
N ILE A 93 -20.76 -4.74 5.90
CA ILE A 93 -19.60 -5.60 6.04
C ILE A 93 -18.87 -5.24 7.34
N PRO A 94 -18.73 -6.15 8.32
CA PRO A 94 -17.95 -5.91 9.53
C PRO A 94 -16.54 -5.40 9.19
N THR A 95 -16.04 -4.42 9.93
CA THR A 95 -14.75 -3.77 9.68
C THR A 95 -13.57 -4.75 9.70
N ALA A 96 -13.61 -5.76 10.56
CA ALA A 96 -12.64 -6.84 10.58
C ALA A 96 -12.59 -7.63 9.25
N ALA A 97 -13.74 -7.84 8.59
CA ALA A 97 -13.80 -8.47 7.27
C ALA A 97 -13.31 -7.50 6.18
N GLN A 98 -13.64 -6.21 6.27
CA GLN A 98 -13.12 -5.19 5.35
C GLN A 98 -11.59 -5.16 5.34
N GLN A 99 -10.92 -5.32 6.51
CA GLN A 99 -9.46 -5.39 6.61
C GLN A 99 -8.89 -6.57 5.79
N VAL A 100 -9.50 -7.76 5.89
CA VAL A 100 -9.05 -8.94 5.13
C VAL A 100 -9.27 -8.75 3.63
N VAL A 101 -10.42 -8.20 3.25
CA VAL A 101 -10.73 -7.90 1.84
C VAL A 101 -9.75 -6.90 1.27
N LEU A 102 -9.40 -5.86 2.01
CA LEU A 102 -8.44 -4.85 1.59
C LEU A 102 -7.04 -5.44 1.38
N LEU A 103 -6.54 -6.23 2.35
CA LEU A 103 -5.26 -6.93 2.25
C LEU A 103 -5.22 -7.85 1.01
N ALA A 104 -6.24 -8.70 0.85
CA ALA A 104 -6.31 -9.62 -0.27
C ALA A 104 -6.40 -8.88 -1.61
N SER A 105 -7.21 -7.83 -1.68
CA SER A 105 -7.38 -7.03 -2.90
C SER A 105 -6.08 -6.37 -3.35
N CYS A 106 -5.31 -5.78 -2.42
CA CYS A 106 -4.02 -5.16 -2.75
C CYS A 106 -3.07 -6.17 -3.42
N LEU A 107 -2.92 -7.36 -2.83
CA LEU A 107 -2.01 -8.39 -3.35
C LEU A 107 -2.52 -8.99 -4.66
N LEU A 108 -3.79 -9.40 -4.72
CA LEU A 108 -4.39 -9.99 -5.91
C LEU A 108 -4.34 -9.05 -7.11
N LEU A 109 -4.72 -7.79 -6.92
CA LEU A 109 -4.75 -6.80 -7.99
C LEU A 109 -3.33 -6.47 -8.47
N ALA A 110 -2.35 -6.35 -7.57
CA ALA A 110 -0.95 -6.13 -7.94
C ALA A 110 -0.42 -7.28 -8.80
N GLY A 111 -0.57 -8.52 -8.33
CA GLY A 111 -0.07 -9.70 -9.05
C GLY A 111 -0.79 -9.92 -10.38
N LEU A 112 -2.12 -9.99 -10.37
CA LEU A 112 -2.90 -10.21 -11.58
C LEU A 112 -2.64 -9.11 -12.62
N GLY A 113 -2.71 -7.84 -12.21
CA GLY A 113 -2.47 -6.71 -13.10
C GLY A 113 -1.09 -6.76 -13.75
N THR A 114 -0.03 -7.07 -12.97
CA THR A 114 1.35 -7.15 -13.47
C THR A 114 1.52 -8.33 -14.44
N GLY A 115 0.94 -9.49 -14.13
CA GLY A 115 0.91 -10.63 -15.06
C GLY A 115 0.20 -10.29 -16.38
N LEU A 116 -0.90 -9.52 -16.32
CA LEU A 116 -1.63 -9.05 -17.52
C LEU A 116 -0.82 -8.07 -18.37
N VAL A 117 0.06 -7.26 -17.79
CA VAL A 117 0.96 -6.36 -18.54
C VAL A 117 1.83 -7.17 -19.50
N VAL A 118 2.36 -8.32 -19.06
CA VAL A 118 3.28 -9.16 -19.83
C VAL A 118 2.61 -10.35 -20.53
N ARG A 119 1.28 -10.51 -20.48
CA ARG A 119 0.55 -11.68 -21.01
C ARG A 119 0.88 -12.05 -22.45
N ARG A 120 1.28 -11.07 -23.29
CA ARG A 120 1.72 -11.32 -24.68
C ARG A 120 3.08 -12.00 -24.79
N ALA A 121 3.84 -12.03 -23.72
CA ALA A 121 5.11 -12.75 -23.65
C ALA A 121 4.94 -14.25 -23.31
N GLY A 122 3.71 -14.68 -23.00
CA GLY A 122 3.35 -16.09 -22.74
C GLY A 122 2.96 -16.33 -21.28
N THR A 123 2.52 -17.56 -21.01
CA THR A 123 2.03 -17.96 -19.68
C THR A 123 3.12 -17.90 -18.61
N ALA A 124 4.33 -18.39 -18.92
CA ALA A 124 5.46 -18.35 -17.99
C ALA A 124 5.82 -16.90 -17.57
N ALA A 125 5.79 -15.97 -18.53
CA ALA A 125 5.99 -14.56 -18.26
C ALA A 125 4.93 -14.00 -17.30
N ALA A 126 3.67 -14.34 -17.54
CA ALA A 126 2.55 -13.86 -16.74
C ALA A 126 2.59 -14.42 -15.30
N VAL A 127 2.91 -15.71 -15.14
CA VAL A 127 3.09 -16.37 -13.84
C VAL A 127 4.22 -15.71 -13.05
N ALA A 128 5.42 -15.59 -13.66
CA ALA A 128 6.60 -15.03 -13.01
C ALA A 128 6.38 -13.56 -12.58
N ALA A 129 5.84 -12.73 -13.47
CA ALA A 129 5.57 -11.33 -13.14
C ALA A 129 4.53 -11.16 -12.04
N ALA A 130 3.46 -11.98 -12.05
CA ALA A 130 2.44 -11.97 -11.02
C ALA A 130 2.99 -12.36 -9.64
N TRP A 131 3.85 -13.38 -9.58
CA TRP A 131 4.50 -13.84 -8.35
C TRP A 131 5.42 -12.76 -7.77
N VAL A 132 6.36 -12.25 -8.56
CA VAL A 132 7.35 -11.26 -8.12
C VAL A 132 6.68 -9.95 -7.70
N ALA A 133 5.55 -9.57 -8.30
CA ALA A 133 4.80 -8.39 -7.90
C ALA A 133 4.17 -8.51 -6.49
N ILE A 134 3.98 -9.72 -5.97
CA ILE A 134 3.42 -9.96 -4.63
C ILE A 134 4.54 -10.30 -3.65
N TRP A 135 5.44 -11.18 -4.04
CA TRP A 135 6.51 -11.68 -3.17
C TRP A 135 7.81 -10.92 -3.43
N ASN A 136 8.01 -9.87 -2.71
CA ASN A 136 9.19 -9.00 -2.79
C ASN A 136 9.37 -8.19 -1.50
N PRO A 137 10.57 -7.64 -1.22
CA PRO A 137 10.83 -6.85 -0.02
C PRO A 137 9.90 -5.64 0.14
N TYR A 138 9.59 -4.91 -0.94
CA TYR A 138 8.73 -3.73 -0.89
C TYR A 138 7.34 -4.04 -0.30
N VAL A 139 6.71 -5.09 -0.79
CA VAL A 139 5.39 -5.53 -0.29
C VAL A 139 5.49 -5.99 1.16
N ALA A 140 6.54 -6.77 1.50
CA ALA A 140 6.78 -7.23 2.86
C ALA A 140 6.89 -6.05 3.85
N GLU A 141 7.73 -5.09 3.55
CA GLU A 141 7.98 -3.93 4.40
C GLU A 141 6.75 -3.01 4.51
N ARG A 142 5.99 -2.80 3.42
CA ARG A 142 4.74 -2.05 3.49
C ARG A 142 3.64 -2.76 4.29
N LEU A 143 3.58 -4.08 4.22
CA LEU A 143 2.70 -4.85 5.10
C LEU A 143 3.13 -4.70 6.56
N LEU A 144 4.41 -4.94 6.89
CA LEU A 144 4.90 -4.84 8.26
C LEU A 144 4.81 -3.44 8.86
N LEU A 145 4.81 -2.40 8.01
CA LEU A 145 4.58 -1.02 8.42
C LEU A 145 3.07 -0.71 8.62
N GLY A 146 2.18 -1.65 8.32
CA GLY A 146 0.74 -1.42 8.38
C GLY A 146 0.22 -0.49 7.27
N GLN A 147 1.03 -0.18 6.26
CA GLN A 147 0.65 0.77 5.21
C GLN A 147 -0.06 0.09 4.03
N VAL A 148 -1.06 -0.72 4.34
CA VAL A 148 -1.92 -1.39 3.35
C VAL A 148 -2.57 -0.39 2.38
N PRO A 149 -3.07 0.78 2.81
CA PRO A 149 -3.61 1.76 1.88
C PRO A 149 -2.60 2.25 0.82
N THR A 150 -1.30 2.30 1.14
CA THR A 150 -0.25 2.63 0.16
C THR A 150 -0.14 1.56 -0.93
N LEU A 151 -0.41 0.30 -0.60
CA LEU A 151 -0.43 -0.80 -1.56
C LEU A 151 -1.60 -0.73 -2.55
N LEU A 152 -2.66 0.07 -2.29
CA LEU A 152 -3.70 0.36 -3.28
C LEU A 152 -3.14 1.12 -4.48
N GLY A 153 -2.26 2.11 -4.21
CA GLY A 153 -1.52 2.82 -5.26
C GLY A 153 -0.64 1.86 -6.08
N TYR A 154 0.14 1.03 -5.41
CA TYR A 154 0.96 -0.02 -6.03
C TYR A 154 0.12 -0.96 -6.90
N ALA A 155 -0.99 -1.48 -6.38
CA ALA A 155 -1.87 -2.40 -7.06
C ALA A 155 -2.58 -1.80 -8.29
N SER A 156 -2.88 -0.50 -8.27
CA SER A 156 -3.56 0.20 -9.37
C SER A 156 -2.67 0.44 -10.58
N LEU A 157 -1.35 0.61 -10.40
CA LEU A 157 -0.41 0.94 -11.48
C LEU A 157 -0.45 -0.03 -12.68
N PRO A 158 -0.36 -1.35 -12.49
CA PRO A 158 -0.38 -2.28 -13.63
C PRO A 158 -1.71 -2.24 -14.39
N TRP A 159 -2.83 -1.98 -13.71
CA TRP A 159 -4.14 -1.85 -14.36
C TRP A 159 -4.25 -0.57 -15.19
N ILE A 160 -3.69 0.54 -14.72
CA ILE A 160 -3.58 1.79 -15.48
C ILE A 160 -2.82 1.53 -16.78
N VAL A 161 -1.73 0.75 -16.73
CA VAL A 161 -0.96 0.36 -17.93
C VAL A 161 -1.79 -0.55 -18.84
N VAL A 162 -2.47 -1.57 -18.30
CA VAL A 162 -3.31 -2.52 -19.07
C VAL A 162 -4.44 -1.81 -19.80
N VAL A 163 -5.18 -0.95 -19.09
CA VAL A 163 -6.32 -0.20 -19.62
C VAL A 163 -5.84 0.90 -20.57
N GLY A 164 -4.86 1.68 -20.18
CA GLY A 164 -4.35 2.79 -20.97
C GLY A 164 -3.75 2.36 -22.32
N ARG A 165 -3.15 1.15 -22.37
CA ARG A 165 -2.64 0.56 -23.63
C ARG A 165 -3.64 -0.31 -24.39
N SER A 166 -4.88 -0.39 -23.92
CA SER A 166 -5.94 -1.13 -24.61
C SER A 166 -6.33 -0.47 -25.93
N ARG A 167 -7.01 -1.26 -26.80
CA ARG A 167 -7.57 -0.79 -28.06
C ARG A 167 -9.03 -0.33 -27.96
N LEU A 168 -9.50 -0.09 -26.74
CA LEU A 168 -10.85 0.42 -26.48
C LEU A 168 -11.04 1.81 -27.07
N SER A 169 -12.30 2.16 -27.34
CA SER A 169 -12.67 3.53 -27.70
C SER A 169 -12.25 4.51 -26.59
N SER A 170 -11.96 5.76 -26.95
CA SER A 170 -11.44 6.75 -26.02
C SER A 170 -12.34 6.96 -24.80
N GLY A 171 -13.66 6.99 -24.97
CA GLY A 171 -14.60 7.14 -23.85
C GLY A 171 -14.59 5.94 -22.90
N ARG A 172 -14.64 4.69 -23.41
CA ARG A 172 -14.56 3.47 -22.59
C ARG A 172 -13.22 3.35 -21.87
N ARG A 173 -12.13 3.72 -22.54
CA ARG A 173 -10.79 3.72 -21.93
C ARG A 173 -10.70 4.73 -20.80
N LEU A 174 -11.19 5.96 -21.00
CA LEU A 174 -11.20 6.98 -19.95
C LEU A 174 -12.04 6.53 -18.74
N ALA A 175 -13.23 5.98 -18.97
CA ALA A 175 -14.09 5.46 -17.90
C ALA A 175 -13.42 4.32 -17.12
N LEU A 176 -12.74 3.40 -17.83
CA LEU A 176 -12.01 2.31 -17.17
C LEU A 176 -10.74 2.81 -16.47
N LEU A 177 -10.02 3.81 -17.01
CA LEU A 177 -8.90 4.43 -16.31
C LEU A 177 -9.38 5.09 -15.00
N PHE A 178 -10.51 5.78 -15.07
CA PHE A 178 -11.16 6.37 -13.91
C PHE A 178 -11.48 5.30 -12.85
N LEU A 179 -12.03 4.16 -13.25
CA LEU A 179 -12.36 3.05 -12.35
C LEU A 179 -11.12 2.40 -11.71
N VAL A 180 -10.09 2.09 -12.50
CA VAL A 180 -8.90 1.36 -11.99
C VAL A 180 -7.94 2.25 -11.19
N ALA A 181 -8.04 3.57 -11.33
CA ALA A 181 -7.29 4.54 -10.53
C ALA A 181 -7.99 4.87 -9.20
N ALA A 182 -9.30 4.62 -9.07
CA ALA A 182 -10.09 4.93 -7.89
C ALA A 182 -9.48 4.41 -6.58
N PRO A 183 -9.07 3.14 -6.48
CA PRO A 183 -8.49 2.62 -5.24
C PRO A 183 -7.20 3.34 -4.83
N ALA A 184 -6.38 3.76 -5.79
CA ALA A 184 -5.18 4.53 -5.51
C ALA A 184 -5.49 5.92 -4.92
N ALA A 185 -6.54 6.56 -5.42
CA ALA A 185 -6.95 7.90 -5.01
C ALA A 185 -7.55 7.97 -3.59
N LEU A 186 -7.79 6.83 -2.95
CA LEU A 186 -8.16 6.76 -1.53
C LEU A 186 -7.03 7.24 -0.60
N THR A 187 -5.84 7.41 -1.13
CA THR A 187 -4.71 8.01 -0.40
C THR A 187 -4.09 9.12 -1.24
N PRO A 188 -3.62 10.23 -0.62
CA PRO A 188 -3.00 11.34 -1.36
C PRO A 188 -1.82 10.87 -2.22
N TRP A 189 -0.92 10.07 -1.66
CA TRP A 189 0.22 9.51 -2.38
C TRP A 189 -0.21 8.63 -3.57
N GLY A 190 -1.12 7.68 -3.33
CA GLY A 190 -1.60 6.78 -4.37
C GLY A 190 -2.32 7.53 -5.49
N GLY A 191 -3.10 8.56 -5.16
CA GLY A 191 -3.80 9.41 -6.13
C GLY A 191 -2.84 10.15 -7.05
N VAL A 192 -1.82 10.80 -6.51
CA VAL A 192 -0.77 11.48 -7.30
C VAL A 192 -0.04 10.48 -8.19
N LEU A 193 0.35 9.33 -7.64
CA LEU A 193 1.04 8.27 -8.39
C LEU A 193 0.20 7.76 -9.56
N ALA A 194 -1.09 7.49 -9.33
CA ALA A 194 -2.02 7.02 -10.35
C ALA A 194 -2.26 8.08 -11.44
N LEU A 195 -2.40 9.36 -11.06
CA LEU A 195 -2.54 10.49 -11.97
C LEU A 195 -1.32 10.59 -12.90
N VAL A 196 -0.12 10.62 -12.32
CA VAL A 196 1.14 10.68 -13.08
C VAL A 196 1.26 9.48 -14.03
N ALA A 197 1.00 8.26 -13.54
CA ALA A 197 1.05 7.05 -14.35
C ALA A 197 0.03 7.09 -15.51
N ALA A 198 -1.20 7.52 -15.28
CA ALA A 198 -2.24 7.61 -16.31
C ALA A 198 -1.87 8.62 -17.39
N VAL A 199 -1.35 9.79 -17.02
CA VAL A 199 -0.87 10.83 -17.93
C VAL A 199 0.32 10.32 -18.76
N LEU A 200 1.31 9.69 -18.12
CA LEU A 200 2.47 9.14 -18.83
C LEU A 200 2.08 8.02 -19.82
N VAL A 201 1.14 7.15 -19.42
CA VAL A 201 0.62 6.11 -20.32
C VAL A 201 -0.12 6.73 -21.52
N GLU A 202 -0.94 7.76 -21.32
CA GLU A 202 -1.61 8.45 -22.45
C GLU A 202 -0.59 9.19 -23.34
N LEU A 203 0.40 9.85 -22.76
CA LEU A 203 1.50 10.49 -23.51
C LEU A 203 2.33 9.50 -24.33
N SER A 204 2.47 8.25 -23.88
CA SER A 204 3.19 7.20 -24.61
C SER A 204 2.44 6.62 -25.80
N ARG A 205 1.19 6.99 -26.03
CA ARG A 205 0.35 6.48 -27.14
C ARG A 205 0.71 7.17 -28.45
N ALA A 206 0.63 6.41 -29.55
CA ALA A 206 0.84 6.95 -30.89
C ALA A 206 -0.34 7.83 -31.37
N ASP A 207 -1.54 7.57 -30.85
CA ASP A 207 -2.79 8.29 -31.17
C ASP A 207 -3.16 9.37 -30.13
N ARG A 208 -2.17 9.79 -29.29
CA ARG A 208 -2.37 10.83 -28.28
C ARG A 208 -2.78 12.15 -28.91
N THR A 209 -3.66 12.86 -28.22
CA THR A 209 -4.02 14.25 -28.55
C THR A 209 -3.95 15.09 -27.28
N PRO A 210 -3.61 16.40 -27.34
CA PRO A 210 -3.58 17.27 -26.17
C PRO A 210 -4.90 17.22 -25.39
N ARG A 211 -6.05 17.20 -26.09
CA ARG A 211 -7.36 17.09 -25.47
C ARG A 211 -7.52 15.82 -24.62
N ARG A 212 -7.02 14.66 -25.10
CA ARG A 212 -7.11 13.41 -24.32
C ARG A 212 -6.21 13.43 -23.09
N VAL A 213 -5.00 13.97 -23.22
CA VAL A 213 -4.10 14.13 -22.09
C VAL A 213 -4.74 15.01 -21.01
N LEU A 214 -5.35 16.14 -21.42
CA LEU A 214 -6.09 17.01 -20.50
C LEU A 214 -7.30 16.32 -19.86
N LEU A 215 -8.05 15.51 -20.61
CA LEU A 215 -9.17 14.73 -20.06
C LEU A 215 -8.70 13.69 -19.03
N VAL A 216 -7.59 13.00 -19.29
CA VAL A 216 -7.00 12.04 -18.33
C VAL A 216 -6.50 12.77 -17.10
N ALA A 217 -5.82 13.91 -17.26
CA ALA A 217 -5.35 14.73 -16.16
C ALA A 217 -6.52 15.27 -15.31
N GLY A 218 -7.57 15.79 -15.94
CA GLY A 218 -8.77 16.28 -15.28
C GLY A 218 -9.54 15.19 -14.54
N ALA A 219 -9.67 13.99 -15.13
CA ALA A 219 -10.26 12.83 -14.46
C ALA A 219 -9.44 12.40 -13.23
N GLY A 220 -8.11 12.43 -13.33
CA GLY A 220 -7.22 12.14 -12.20
C GLY A 220 -7.31 13.19 -11.10
N ALA A 221 -7.38 14.48 -11.47
CA ALA A 221 -7.59 15.57 -10.50
C ALA A 221 -8.94 15.43 -9.78
N LEU A 222 -10.00 15.03 -10.50
CA LEU A 222 -11.31 14.75 -9.91
C LEU A 222 -11.24 13.62 -8.88
N TRP A 223 -10.48 12.55 -9.15
CA TRP A 223 -10.23 11.49 -8.17
C TRP A 223 -9.50 11.97 -6.91
N CYS A 224 -8.59 12.91 -7.08
CA CYS A 224 -7.84 13.48 -5.96
C CYS A 224 -8.64 14.52 -5.17
N SER A 225 -9.76 15.03 -5.70
CA SER A 225 -10.53 16.12 -5.10
C SER A 225 -10.97 15.86 -3.65
N PRO A 226 -11.34 14.64 -3.20
CA PRO A 226 -11.78 14.41 -1.82
C PRO A 226 -10.76 14.79 -0.76
N TRP A 227 -9.46 14.65 -1.04
CA TRP A 227 -8.39 15.07 -0.12
C TRP A 227 -7.66 16.32 -0.61
N LEU A 228 -7.62 16.59 -1.93
CA LEU A 228 -6.92 17.75 -2.50
C LEU A 228 -7.66 19.07 -2.17
N VAL A 229 -8.99 19.08 -2.33
CA VAL A 229 -9.79 20.29 -2.04
C VAL A 229 -9.68 20.69 -0.57
N PRO A 230 -9.89 19.79 0.42
CA PRO A 230 -9.68 20.12 1.83
C PRO A 230 -8.25 20.61 2.12
N ALA A 231 -7.23 19.96 1.55
CA ALA A 231 -5.83 20.36 1.75
C ALA A 231 -5.54 21.78 1.22
N LEU A 232 -6.13 22.15 0.09
CA LEU A 232 -6.00 23.50 -0.48
C LEU A 232 -6.76 24.55 0.37
N LEU A 233 -7.95 24.21 0.84
CA LEU A 233 -8.76 25.10 1.70
C LEU A 233 -8.11 25.33 3.07
N ALA A 234 -7.43 24.33 3.60
CA ALA A 234 -6.66 24.44 4.86
C ALA A 234 -5.35 25.23 4.71
N GLY A 235 -5.07 25.81 3.54
CA GLY A 235 -3.82 26.56 3.31
C GLY A 235 -2.58 25.68 3.14
N GLY A 236 -2.79 24.38 2.90
CA GLY A 236 -1.74 23.36 2.88
C GLY A 236 -1.53 22.72 4.26
N VAL A 237 -0.89 21.57 4.27
CA VAL A 237 -0.51 20.88 5.50
C VAL A 237 0.94 21.20 5.80
N ALA A 238 1.19 21.80 6.95
CA ALA A 238 2.54 21.95 7.46
C ALA A 238 3.21 20.58 7.59
N ALA A 239 4.47 20.47 7.25
CA ALA A 239 5.27 19.27 7.39
C ALA A 239 6.48 19.59 8.24
N ASP A 240 6.76 18.70 9.17
CA ASP A 240 7.95 18.78 9.99
C ASP A 240 9.21 18.69 9.10
N PRO A 241 10.16 19.62 9.19
CA PRO A 241 11.42 19.57 8.44
C PRO A 241 12.27 18.34 8.75
N ASP A 242 12.10 17.71 9.92
CA ASP A 242 12.76 16.48 10.30
C ASP A 242 12.14 15.22 9.66
N GLY A 243 11.00 15.38 8.97
CA GLY A 243 10.35 14.27 8.26
C GLY A 243 11.23 13.63 7.18
N PRO A 244 11.83 14.36 6.22
CA PRO A 244 12.68 13.76 5.20
C PRO A 244 13.90 13.01 5.77
N PRO A 245 14.65 13.52 6.77
CA PRO A 245 15.71 12.75 7.42
C PRO A 245 15.20 11.47 8.09
N ALA A 246 14.09 11.55 8.82
CA ALA A 246 13.52 10.41 9.53
C ALA A 246 13.02 9.30 8.58
N PHE A 247 12.35 9.68 7.49
CA PHE A 247 11.74 8.74 6.55
C PHE A 247 12.58 8.47 5.29
N ALA A 248 13.85 8.84 5.30
CA ALA A 248 14.78 8.54 4.22
C ALA A 248 15.04 7.04 4.09
N LEU A 249 15.41 6.59 2.86
CA LEU A 249 15.78 5.19 2.63
C LEU A 249 16.88 4.75 3.60
N ALA A 250 16.71 3.56 4.17
CA ALA A 250 17.67 2.92 5.05
C ALA A 250 18.51 1.87 4.31
N ASP A 251 19.66 1.56 4.87
CA ASP A 251 20.40 0.35 4.49
C ASP A 251 19.92 -0.81 5.37
N ASP A 252 19.00 -1.60 4.85
CA ASP A 252 18.47 -2.79 5.52
C ASP A 252 19.20 -4.09 5.14
N SER A 253 20.08 -4.01 4.13
CA SER A 253 20.84 -5.15 3.61
C SER A 253 22.30 -5.20 4.07
N GLY A 254 22.83 -4.11 4.63
CA GLY A 254 24.25 -3.95 4.93
C GLY A 254 25.13 -3.69 3.69
N LEU A 255 24.52 -3.49 2.51
CA LEU A 255 25.22 -3.20 1.26
C LEU A 255 25.03 -1.75 0.76
N GLY A 256 24.44 -0.91 1.59
CA GLY A 256 24.10 0.48 1.30
C GLY A 256 22.66 0.69 0.83
N ALA A 257 22.13 1.88 1.10
CA ALA A 257 20.73 2.23 0.82
C ALA A 257 20.34 2.07 -0.67
N TRP A 258 21.28 2.30 -1.59
CA TRP A 258 21.03 2.10 -3.01
C TRP A 258 20.78 0.63 -3.36
N VAL A 259 21.62 -0.28 -2.85
CA VAL A 259 21.46 -1.74 -3.11
C VAL A 259 20.20 -2.25 -2.44
N SER A 260 19.92 -1.80 -1.21
CA SER A 260 18.66 -2.09 -0.51
C SER A 260 17.45 -1.68 -1.35
N ALA A 261 17.44 -0.45 -1.87
CA ALA A 261 16.38 0.08 -2.73
C ALA A 261 16.28 -0.65 -4.07
N LEU A 262 17.41 -1.03 -4.68
CA LEU A 262 17.45 -1.80 -5.94
C LEU A 262 16.80 -3.17 -5.77
N MET A 263 16.95 -3.78 -4.61
CA MET A 263 16.29 -5.03 -4.23
C MET A 263 14.83 -4.84 -3.77
N GLY A 264 14.35 -3.59 -3.71
CA GLY A 264 12.99 -3.25 -3.31
C GLY A 264 12.79 -3.07 -1.81
N GLY A 265 13.87 -3.03 -1.00
CA GLY A 265 13.86 -2.79 0.43
C GLY A 265 14.28 -1.37 0.81
N GLY A 266 14.69 -1.19 2.06
CA GLY A 266 15.21 0.06 2.57
C GLY A 266 14.16 0.91 3.30
N VAL A 267 13.17 0.29 3.92
CA VAL A 267 12.22 1.01 4.77
C VAL A 267 12.91 1.64 5.98
N TRP A 268 12.55 2.86 6.27
CA TRP A 268 13.11 3.65 7.36
C TRP A 268 12.86 3.07 8.78
N ALA A 269 11.75 2.35 8.95
CA ALA A 269 11.36 1.77 10.25
C ALA A 269 12.01 0.39 10.44
N THR A 270 13.02 0.29 11.30
CA THR A 270 13.75 -0.95 11.58
C THR A 270 12.83 -2.11 11.99
N GLY A 271 11.83 -1.85 12.84
CA GLY A 271 10.84 -2.86 13.24
C GLY A 271 9.83 -3.27 12.15
N ALA A 272 9.92 -2.72 10.94
CA ALA A 272 9.15 -3.14 9.77
C ALA A 272 10.01 -3.81 8.69
N GLN A 273 11.30 -3.99 8.96
CA GLN A 273 12.21 -4.73 8.09
C GLN A 273 12.09 -6.22 8.37
N PRO A 274 11.91 -7.08 7.36
CA PRO A 274 12.02 -8.53 7.52
C PRO A 274 13.40 -8.91 8.07
N LEU A 275 13.46 -9.86 8.97
CA LEU A 275 14.73 -10.29 9.58
C LEU A 275 15.71 -10.87 8.56
N SER A 276 15.18 -11.41 7.46
CA SER A 276 15.98 -11.99 6.37
C SER A 276 16.70 -10.95 5.50
N ARG A 277 16.50 -9.65 5.69
CA ARG A 277 17.11 -8.62 4.82
C ARG A 277 18.63 -8.62 4.84
N THR A 278 19.25 -9.07 5.93
CA THR A 278 20.72 -9.22 6.06
C THR A 278 21.20 -10.65 5.78
N ASP A 279 20.29 -11.59 5.46
CA ASP A 279 20.65 -12.97 5.13
C ASP A 279 21.32 -13.05 3.74
N PRO A 280 22.51 -13.69 3.60
CA PRO A 280 23.22 -13.77 2.33
C PRO A 280 22.41 -14.46 1.22
N VAL A 281 21.58 -15.46 1.55
CA VAL A 281 20.74 -16.17 0.56
C VAL A 281 19.62 -15.26 0.08
N ALA A 282 18.99 -14.49 0.97
CA ALA A 282 17.96 -13.54 0.61
C ALA A 282 18.51 -12.40 -0.25
N ILE A 283 19.69 -11.88 0.08
CA ILE A 283 20.41 -10.88 -0.72
C ILE A 283 20.74 -11.43 -2.10
N ALA A 284 21.39 -12.61 -2.17
CA ALA A 284 21.77 -13.24 -3.44
C ALA A 284 20.54 -13.52 -4.32
N SER A 285 19.43 -13.97 -3.73
CA SER A 285 18.18 -14.23 -4.44
C SER A 285 17.55 -12.94 -4.99
N SER A 286 17.57 -11.87 -4.21
CA SER A 286 17.10 -10.55 -4.65
C SER A 286 17.96 -10.00 -5.79
N LEU A 287 19.28 -10.11 -5.70
CA LEU A 287 20.20 -9.71 -6.77
C LEU A 287 20.06 -10.57 -8.03
N ALA A 288 19.76 -11.86 -7.88
CA ALA A 288 19.44 -12.74 -9.01
C ALA A 288 18.16 -12.31 -9.74
N LEU A 289 17.13 -11.86 -9.01
CA LEU A 289 15.92 -11.27 -9.63
C LEU A 289 16.25 -9.96 -10.36
N VAL A 290 17.13 -9.12 -9.82
CA VAL A 290 17.62 -7.92 -10.51
C VAL A 290 18.39 -8.29 -11.77
N ALA A 291 19.26 -9.30 -11.73
CA ALA A 291 19.99 -9.81 -12.90
C ALA A 291 19.04 -10.35 -13.98
N LEU A 292 17.98 -11.06 -13.59
CA LEU A 292 16.92 -11.49 -14.52
C LEU A 292 16.18 -10.28 -15.13
N ALA A 293 15.95 -9.23 -14.37
CA ALA A 293 15.34 -8.01 -14.90
C ALA A 293 16.24 -7.33 -15.95
N LEU A 294 17.56 -7.31 -15.74
CA LEU A 294 18.53 -6.87 -16.76
C LEU A 294 18.44 -7.72 -18.04
N GLY A 295 18.27 -9.04 -17.90
CA GLY A 295 17.94 -9.93 -19.02
C GLY A 295 16.65 -9.50 -19.74
N GLY A 296 15.64 -9.08 -19.02
CA GLY A 296 14.39 -8.53 -19.57
C GLY A 296 14.61 -7.23 -20.36
N VAL A 297 15.49 -6.34 -19.91
CA VAL A 297 15.91 -5.15 -20.67
C VAL A 297 16.59 -5.58 -21.99
N ALA A 298 17.54 -6.53 -21.93
CA ALA A 298 18.20 -7.06 -23.12
C ALA A 298 17.20 -7.64 -24.13
N VAL A 299 16.19 -8.39 -23.67
CA VAL A 299 15.09 -8.90 -24.52
C VAL A 299 14.30 -7.77 -25.19
N LEU A 300 14.05 -6.67 -24.51
CA LEU A 300 13.38 -5.50 -25.12
C LEU A 300 14.25 -4.83 -26.17
N MET A 301 15.57 -4.73 -25.92
CA MET A 301 16.53 -4.14 -26.88
C MET A 301 16.66 -4.98 -28.14
N THR A 302 16.77 -6.30 -28.03
CA THR A 302 16.88 -7.21 -29.21
C THR A 302 15.62 -7.22 -30.08
N ARG A 303 14.43 -7.09 -29.49
CA ARG A 303 13.17 -6.96 -30.24
C ARG A 303 13.03 -5.64 -30.99
N SER A 304 13.90 -4.71 -30.74
CA SER A 304 13.98 -3.43 -31.47
C SER A 304 14.90 -3.50 -32.71
N ALA A 305 15.40 -4.70 -33.09
CA ALA A 305 16.34 -4.97 -34.18
C ALA A 305 15.81 -4.69 -35.62
N PRO A 306 16.69 -4.65 -36.68
CA PRO A 306 16.44 -4.04 -37.97
C PRO A 306 15.30 -4.68 -38.78
N GLY A 307 14.36 -3.89 -39.28
CA GLY A 307 13.26 -4.33 -40.17
C GLY A 307 11.93 -3.58 -40.04
N THR A 308 11.69 -2.83 -38.94
CA THR A 308 10.43 -2.11 -38.73
C THR A 308 10.55 -0.61 -38.95
N VAL A 309 9.44 0.02 -39.37
CA VAL A 309 9.33 1.46 -39.70
C VAL A 309 10.03 2.34 -38.61
N ARG A 310 10.87 3.27 -39.08
CA ARG A 310 11.78 4.13 -38.27
C ARG A 310 11.11 4.79 -37.05
N SER A 311 9.83 5.19 -37.16
CA SER A 311 9.05 5.81 -36.08
C SER A 311 8.68 4.84 -34.93
N ARG A 312 8.39 3.56 -35.26
CA ARG A 312 8.04 2.55 -34.25
C ARG A 312 9.27 2.05 -33.47
N ARG A 313 10.49 2.13 -34.08
CA ARG A 313 11.76 1.79 -33.41
C ARG A 313 12.09 2.82 -32.32
N GLY A 314 12.04 4.10 -32.63
CA GLY A 314 12.31 5.16 -31.69
C GLY A 314 11.41 5.09 -30.46
N ALA A 315 10.10 4.86 -30.65
CA ALA A 315 9.15 4.73 -29.54
C ALA A 315 9.42 3.49 -28.65
N ARG A 316 9.83 2.34 -29.26
CA ARG A 316 10.18 1.15 -28.48
C ARG A 316 11.48 1.31 -27.72
N ALA A 317 12.51 1.88 -28.33
CA ALA A 317 13.78 2.17 -27.68
C ALA A 317 13.59 3.12 -26.51
N LEU A 318 12.76 4.16 -26.67
CA LEU A 318 12.43 5.10 -25.61
C LEU A 318 11.70 4.41 -24.44
N VAL A 319 10.71 3.55 -24.72
CA VAL A 319 10.01 2.79 -23.67
C VAL A 319 10.98 1.84 -22.96
N THR A 320 11.87 1.17 -23.69
CA THR A 320 12.87 0.27 -23.07
C THR A 320 13.82 1.05 -22.18
N ALA A 321 14.33 2.18 -22.67
CA ALA A 321 15.19 3.07 -21.88
C ALA A 321 14.46 3.59 -20.63
N ALA A 322 13.22 4.02 -20.77
CA ALA A 322 12.42 4.50 -19.63
C ALA A 322 12.19 3.41 -18.57
N LEU A 323 11.89 2.17 -18.99
CA LEU A 323 11.73 1.05 -18.05
C LEU A 323 13.06 0.68 -17.38
N ALA A 324 14.17 0.67 -18.13
CA ALA A 324 15.49 0.43 -17.57
C ALA A 324 15.91 1.53 -16.58
N CYS A 325 15.70 2.78 -16.96
CA CYS A 325 15.93 3.93 -16.06
C CYS A 325 15.10 3.83 -14.80
N LEU A 326 13.80 3.55 -14.93
CA LEU A 326 12.91 3.45 -13.76
C LEU A 326 13.33 2.31 -12.81
N ALA A 327 13.70 1.15 -13.35
CA ALA A 327 14.08 0.00 -12.53
C ALA A 327 15.46 0.14 -11.87
N LEU A 328 16.40 0.82 -12.51
CA LEU A 328 17.80 0.89 -12.08
C LEU A 328 18.18 2.25 -11.51
N LEU A 329 17.83 3.34 -12.21
CA LEU A 329 18.17 4.70 -11.79
C LEU A 329 17.16 5.26 -10.79
N GLY A 330 15.91 4.79 -10.79
CA GLY A 330 14.92 5.19 -9.80
C GLY A 330 15.40 4.96 -8.37
N PRO A 331 15.80 3.71 -8.00
CA PRO A 331 16.39 3.41 -6.70
C PRO A 331 17.65 4.23 -6.39
N ALA A 332 18.54 4.42 -7.36
CA ALA A 332 19.74 5.22 -7.18
C ALA A 332 19.41 6.71 -6.92
N THR A 333 18.44 7.26 -7.64
CA THR A 333 17.96 8.63 -7.43
C THR A 333 17.37 8.81 -6.03
N LEU A 334 16.55 7.86 -5.59
CA LEU A 334 15.96 7.90 -4.25
C LEU A 334 17.03 7.75 -3.16
N ALA A 335 18.02 6.90 -3.35
CA ALA A 335 19.16 6.77 -2.42
C ALA A 335 19.99 8.06 -2.36
N TRP A 336 20.13 8.79 -3.47
CA TRP A 336 20.77 10.11 -3.48
C TRP A 336 19.95 11.13 -2.69
N TRP A 337 18.60 11.12 -2.80
CA TRP A 337 17.70 11.96 -1.99
C TRP A 337 17.68 11.57 -0.51
N ALA A 338 18.17 10.39 -0.15
CA ALA A 338 18.21 9.86 1.21
C ALA A 338 19.42 10.35 2.02
N SER A 339 20.40 11.02 1.41
CA SER A 339 21.65 11.38 2.06
C SER A 339 22.27 12.63 1.45
N GLY A 340 23.19 13.25 2.19
CA GLY A 340 24.02 14.37 1.74
C GLY A 340 23.24 15.52 1.09
N PRO A 341 23.77 16.11 0.00
CA PRO A 341 23.14 17.27 -0.65
C PRO A 341 21.73 17.02 -1.16
N GLY A 342 21.41 15.79 -1.57
CA GLY A 342 20.06 15.42 -2.00
C GLY A 342 19.04 15.58 -0.88
N LEU A 343 19.38 15.12 0.32
CA LEU A 343 18.52 15.26 1.49
C LEU A 343 18.30 16.73 1.88
N GLU A 344 19.34 17.56 1.85
CA GLU A 344 19.24 18.99 2.13
C GLU A 344 18.29 19.70 1.16
N VAL A 345 18.37 19.35 -0.12
CA VAL A 345 17.44 19.87 -1.14
C VAL A 345 16.02 19.42 -0.83
N LEU A 346 15.80 18.16 -0.47
CA LEU A 346 14.47 17.64 -0.13
C LEU A 346 13.89 18.35 1.10
N VAL A 347 14.68 18.56 2.16
CA VAL A 347 14.27 19.32 3.35
C VAL A 347 13.87 20.75 2.95
N THR A 348 14.65 21.40 2.09
CA THR A 348 14.32 22.75 1.60
C THR A 348 13.00 22.75 0.82
N LEU A 349 12.79 21.76 -0.02
CA LEU A 349 11.58 21.62 -0.84
C LEU A 349 10.33 21.30 -0.02
N GLN A 350 10.45 20.78 1.22
CA GLN A 350 9.29 20.55 2.11
C GLN A 350 8.47 21.82 2.39
N ARG A 351 9.09 23.00 2.24
CA ARG A 351 8.40 24.31 2.34
C ARG A 351 7.36 24.52 1.23
N VAL A 352 7.47 23.75 0.13
CA VAL A 352 6.50 23.83 -0.97
C VAL A 352 5.31 22.92 -0.66
N PRO A 353 4.08 23.46 -0.66
CA PRO A 353 2.88 22.67 -0.40
C PRO A 353 2.80 21.42 -1.29
N GLY A 354 2.53 20.27 -0.68
CA GLY A 354 2.42 18.98 -1.36
C GLY A 354 3.73 18.20 -1.49
N VAL A 355 4.91 18.81 -1.34
CA VAL A 355 6.20 18.07 -1.36
C VAL A 355 6.34 17.16 -0.14
N ALA A 356 5.66 17.44 0.95
CA ALA A 356 5.56 16.55 2.11
C ALA A 356 5.11 15.11 1.77
N LEU A 357 4.39 14.91 0.67
CA LEU A 357 4.04 13.58 0.17
C LEU A 357 5.27 12.76 -0.26
N ALA A 358 6.39 13.41 -0.56
CA ALA A 358 7.64 12.79 -0.99
C ALA A 358 8.60 12.45 0.17
N ARG A 359 8.26 12.80 1.42
CA ARG A 359 9.15 12.58 2.58
C ARG A 359 9.45 11.09 2.83
N ASP A 360 8.48 10.19 2.65
CA ASP A 360 8.68 8.74 2.74
C ASP A 360 9.21 8.20 1.40
N GLN A 361 10.51 8.15 1.27
CA GLN A 361 11.18 7.81 0.01
C GLN A 361 10.99 6.34 -0.39
N HIS A 362 10.91 5.41 0.58
CA HIS A 362 10.65 4.00 0.27
C HIS A 362 9.30 3.81 -0.44
N ARG A 363 8.30 4.65 -0.16
CA ARG A 363 7.00 4.62 -0.84
C ARG A 363 7.14 4.84 -2.35
N MET A 364 8.13 5.64 -2.76
CA MET A 364 8.40 5.98 -4.16
C MET A 364 9.02 4.85 -4.97
N LEU A 365 9.47 3.76 -4.33
CA LEU A 365 9.97 2.57 -5.03
C LEU A 365 8.88 1.77 -5.77
N ALA A 366 7.60 1.99 -5.47
CA ALA A 366 6.46 1.25 -6.04
C ALA A 366 6.56 1.05 -7.57
N PRO A 367 6.78 2.09 -8.40
CA PRO A 367 6.89 1.91 -9.85
C PRO A 367 8.14 1.12 -10.27
N ALA A 368 9.27 1.27 -9.56
CA ALA A 368 10.51 0.56 -9.86
C ALA A 368 10.37 -0.94 -9.60
N VAL A 369 9.79 -1.32 -8.46
CA VAL A 369 9.55 -2.73 -8.08
C VAL A 369 8.60 -3.42 -9.06
N LEU A 370 7.50 -2.77 -9.45
CA LEU A 370 6.59 -3.32 -10.48
C LEU A 370 7.27 -3.44 -11.85
N THR A 371 8.13 -2.49 -12.19
CA THR A 371 8.91 -2.53 -13.43
C THR A 371 9.89 -3.70 -13.40
N LEU A 372 10.54 -3.95 -12.28
CA LEU A 372 11.40 -5.11 -12.08
C LEU A 372 10.61 -6.41 -12.29
N ALA A 373 9.43 -6.55 -11.69
CA ALA A 373 8.56 -7.72 -11.89
C ALA A 373 8.16 -7.93 -13.35
N VAL A 374 7.84 -6.85 -14.08
CA VAL A 374 7.56 -6.89 -15.53
C VAL A 374 8.77 -7.36 -16.32
N LEU A 375 9.97 -6.84 -16.02
CA LEU A 375 11.22 -7.20 -16.71
C LEU A 375 11.61 -8.66 -16.45
N VAL A 376 11.50 -9.15 -15.21
CA VAL A 376 11.67 -10.56 -14.86
C VAL A 376 10.72 -11.44 -15.68
N GLY A 377 9.42 -11.07 -15.73
CA GLY A 377 8.45 -11.77 -16.55
C GLY A 377 8.83 -11.82 -18.04
N LEU A 378 9.36 -10.73 -18.60
CA LEU A 378 9.81 -10.68 -20.00
C LEU A 378 11.01 -11.59 -20.24
N ALA A 379 11.97 -11.64 -19.32
CA ALA A 379 13.13 -12.55 -19.40
C ALA A 379 12.68 -14.02 -19.37
N VAL A 380 11.82 -14.38 -18.41
CA VAL A 380 11.24 -15.74 -18.30
C VAL A 380 10.46 -16.12 -19.57
N GLY A 381 9.64 -15.20 -20.09
CA GLY A 381 8.90 -15.42 -21.31
C GLY A 381 9.80 -15.59 -22.55
N TRP A 382 10.98 -15.00 -22.58
CA TRP A 382 11.98 -15.22 -23.61
C TRP A 382 12.61 -16.62 -23.47
N LEU A 383 13.06 -16.99 -22.28
CA LEU A 383 13.61 -18.32 -21.99
C LEU A 383 12.61 -19.42 -22.34
N ALA A 384 11.35 -19.27 -21.94
CA ALA A 384 10.28 -20.23 -22.22
C ALA A 384 10.04 -20.47 -23.72
N ARG A 385 10.18 -19.43 -24.55
CA ARG A 385 9.99 -19.54 -26.02
C ARG A 385 11.13 -20.26 -26.70
N HIS A 386 12.35 -20.20 -26.18
CA HIS A 386 13.53 -20.78 -26.82
C HIS A 386 13.88 -22.15 -26.24
N GLY A 387 13.49 -22.44 -24.98
CA GLY A 387 13.85 -23.67 -24.29
C GLY A 387 12.75 -24.75 -24.22
N GLY A 388 11.58 -24.51 -24.80
CA GLY A 388 10.45 -25.44 -24.78
C GLY A 388 9.74 -25.55 -23.41
N ALA A 389 8.88 -26.58 -23.26
CA ALA A 389 8.00 -26.72 -22.10
C ALA A 389 8.76 -26.98 -20.79
N ALA A 390 9.77 -27.83 -20.80
CA ALA A 390 10.56 -28.15 -19.61
C ALA A 390 11.34 -26.92 -19.10
N ALA A 391 12.00 -26.18 -19.98
CA ALA A 391 12.70 -24.95 -19.62
C ALA A 391 11.72 -23.86 -19.13
N SER A 392 10.51 -23.81 -19.69
CA SER A 392 9.44 -22.91 -19.23
C SER A 392 9.03 -23.23 -17.79
N ALA A 393 8.79 -24.49 -17.49
CA ALA A 393 8.43 -24.93 -16.14
C ALA A 393 9.56 -24.67 -15.14
N LEU A 394 10.79 -25.02 -15.50
CA LEU A 394 11.98 -24.79 -14.67
C LEU A 394 12.18 -23.29 -14.38
N ALA A 395 12.07 -22.43 -15.38
CA ALA A 395 12.19 -20.98 -15.20
C ALA A 395 11.12 -20.42 -14.26
N CYS A 396 9.86 -20.90 -14.34
CA CYS A 396 8.80 -20.53 -13.41
C CYS A 396 9.14 -20.97 -11.97
N VAL A 397 9.53 -22.24 -11.79
CA VAL A 397 9.91 -22.78 -10.48
C VAL A 397 11.08 -21.99 -9.89
N LEU A 398 12.10 -21.71 -10.69
CA LEU A 398 13.26 -20.95 -10.25
C LEU A 398 12.88 -19.53 -9.80
N VAL A 399 12.04 -18.81 -10.55
CA VAL A 399 11.61 -17.46 -10.18
C VAL A 399 10.73 -17.47 -8.92
N VAL A 400 9.87 -18.48 -8.78
CA VAL A 400 9.08 -18.65 -7.53
C VAL A 400 10.03 -18.90 -6.36
N ALA A 401 11.00 -19.80 -6.52
CA ALA A 401 12.00 -20.11 -5.48
C ALA A 401 12.85 -18.88 -5.10
N LEU A 402 13.35 -18.14 -6.09
CA LEU A 402 14.08 -16.88 -5.86
C LEU A 402 13.21 -15.83 -5.16
N GLY A 403 11.95 -15.70 -5.55
CA GLY A 403 10.99 -14.80 -4.88
C GLY A 403 10.83 -15.18 -3.42
N VAL A 404 10.56 -16.46 -3.13
CA VAL A 404 10.44 -16.94 -1.73
C VAL A 404 11.76 -16.74 -0.97
N ALA A 405 12.89 -17.08 -1.57
CA ALA A 405 14.20 -16.95 -0.93
C ALA A 405 14.62 -15.47 -0.72
N SER A 406 14.07 -14.52 -1.50
CA SER A 406 14.36 -13.08 -1.30
C SER A 406 13.74 -12.50 -0.02
N VAL A 407 12.62 -13.07 0.47
CA VAL A 407 11.98 -12.74 1.75
C VAL A 407 11.36 -14.02 2.33
N PRO A 408 12.19 -14.95 2.85
CA PRO A 408 11.71 -16.26 3.30
C PRO A 408 10.83 -16.18 4.55
N ASP A 409 10.97 -15.14 5.34
CA ASP A 409 10.21 -14.88 6.56
C ASP A 409 8.91 -14.08 6.34
N LEU A 410 8.58 -13.71 5.09
CA LEU A 410 7.36 -12.92 4.77
C LEU A 410 6.10 -13.50 5.41
N VAL A 411 5.84 -14.79 5.21
CA VAL A 411 4.62 -15.44 5.73
C VAL A 411 4.59 -15.39 7.25
N ARG A 412 5.69 -15.77 7.91
CA ARG A 412 5.79 -15.75 9.36
C ARG A 412 5.60 -14.35 9.92
N SER A 413 6.26 -13.37 9.33
CA SER A 413 6.18 -11.96 9.75
C SER A 413 4.78 -11.40 9.62
N VAL A 414 4.09 -11.68 8.50
CA VAL A 414 2.68 -11.28 8.29
C VAL A 414 1.75 -12.00 9.27
N HIS A 415 1.94 -13.30 9.53
CA HIS A 415 1.14 -14.03 10.53
C HIS A 415 1.25 -13.44 11.92
N THR A 416 2.47 -13.11 12.34
CA THR A 416 2.72 -12.53 13.66
C THR A 416 2.12 -11.12 13.75
N ALA A 417 2.34 -10.28 12.74
CA ALA A 417 1.88 -8.90 12.74
C ALA A 417 0.35 -8.77 12.63
N TYR A 418 -0.28 -9.58 11.78
CA TYR A 418 -1.71 -9.48 11.45
C TYR A 418 -2.59 -10.50 12.18
N ARG A 419 -2.14 -11.02 13.33
CA ARG A 419 -2.98 -11.90 14.15
C ARG A 419 -4.29 -11.19 14.51
N PRO A 420 -5.43 -11.89 14.46
CA PRO A 420 -6.70 -11.29 14.86
C PRO A 420 -6.71 -11.01 16.38
N VAL A 421 -7.20 -9.84 16.75
CA VAL A 421 -7.33 -9.37 18.12
C VAL A 421 -8.76 -8.96 18.40
N ALA A 422 -9.30 -9.31 19.54
CA ALA A 422 -10.60 -8.81 20.00
C ALA A 422 -10.39 -7.55 20.86
N TYR A 423 -11.20 -6.53 20.64
CA TYR A 423 -11.28 -5.40 21.55
C TYR A 423 -11.82 -5.86 22.90
N PRO A 424 -11.40 -5.23 24.03
CA PRO A 424 -11.94 -5.52 25.35
C PRO A 424 -13.46 -5.35 25.39
N GLN A 425 -14.15 -6.10 26.26
CA GLN A 425 -15.61 -6.00 26.39
C GLN A 425 -16.10 -4.61 26.81
N GLU A 426 -15.25 -3.87 27.54
CA GLU A 426 -15.52 -2.51 27.99
C GLU A 426 -15.39 -1.45 26.88
N TRP A 427 -14.87 -1.81 25.67
CA TRP A 427 -14.65 -0.87 24.57
C TRP A 427 -15.90 -0.06 24.20
N ASP A 428 -17.03 -0.74 24.01
CA ASP A 428 -18.27 -0.06 23.64
C ASP A 428 -18.77 0.86 24.77
N THR A 429 -18.60 0.43 26.04
CA THR A 429 -18.92 1.27 27.22
C THR A 429 -18.06 2.54 27.28
N VAL A 430 -16.77 2.42 26.93
CA VAL A 430 -15.85 3.58 26.86
C VAL A 430 -16.30 4.56 25.76
N ILE A 431 -16.66 4.05 24.59
CA ILE A 431 -17.13 4.91 23.49
C ILE A 431 -18.47 5.57 23.83
N ASP A 432 -19.41 4.84 24.44
CA ASP A 432 -20.69 5.38 24.89
C ASP A 432 -20.50 6.48 25.95
N ALA A 433 -19.55 6.27 26.90
CA ALA A 433 -19.26 7.22 27.96
C ALA A 433 -18.73 8.57 27.43
N VAL A 434 -17.92 8.57 26.36
CA VAL A 434 -17.40 9.81 25.76
C VAL A 434 -18.34 10.39 24.71
N SER A 435 -19.35 9.65 24.25
CA SER A 435 -20.31 10.08 23.23
C SER A 435 -21.59 10.69 23.80
N THR A 436 -21.59 11.05 25.08
CA THR A 436 -22.73 11.72 25.73
C THR A 436 -22.98 13.13 25.17
N ASP A 437 -21.94 13.78 24.71
CA ASP A 437 -22.01 15.08 24.05
C ASP A 437 -22.20 14.93 22.54
N ALA A 438 -22.85 15.89 21.91
CA ALA A 438 -23.11 15.86 20.47
C ALA A 438 -21.83 15.95 19.63
N SER A 439 -20.78 16.58 20.15
CA SER A 439 -19.46 16.70 19.52
C SER A 439 -18.37 16.75 20.60
N PRO A 440 -18.01 15.61 21.19
CA PRO A 440 -17.02 15.56 22.25
C PRO A 440 -15.62 15.87 21.74
N THR A 441 -14.81 16.50 22.60
CA THR A 441 -13.36 16.59 22.39
C THR A 441 -12.67 15.70 23.43
N VAL A 442 -12.08 14.63 22.97
CA VAL A 442 -11.48 13.58 23.83
C VAL A 442 -9.97 13.66 23.80
N LEU A 443 -9.35 13.80 24.96
CA LEU A 443 -7.89 13.65 25.12
C LEU A 443 -7.56 12.19 25.41
N SER A 444 -6.68 11.59 24.59
CA SER A 444 -6.22 10.21 24.76
C SER A 444 -4.83 10.14 25.40
N LEU A 445 -4.73 9.53 26.56
CA LEU A 445 -3.49 9.35 27.33
C LEU A 445 -3.09 7.88 27.42
N PRO A 446 -1.79 7.55 27.43
CA PRO A 446 -0.61 8.42 27.39
C PRO A 446 -0.52 9.26 26.11
N TRP A 447 0.10 10.45 26.21
CA TRP A 447 0.26 11.35 25.07
C TRP A 447 1.31 10.81 24.08
N GLN A 448 0.88 9.90 23.21
CA GLN A 448 1.70 9.25 22.18
C GLN A 448 0.82 8.74 21.03
N PRO A 449 1.35 8.61 19.80
CA PRO A 449 0.56 8.20 18.64
C PRO A 449 0.23 6.70 18.63
N LEU A 450 1.06 5.88 19.23
CA LEU A 450 0.95 4.43 19.17
C LEU A 450 0.51 3.84 20.52
N ARG A 451 -0.36 2.84 20.47
CA ARG A 451 -0.84 2.07 21.63
C ARG A 451 -0.20 0.68 21.64
N ARG A 452 0.10 0.17 22.83
CA ARG A 452 0.62 -1.18 23.05
C ARG A 452 -0.03 -1.80 24.29
N PRO A 453 -1.37 -1.94 24.31
CA PRO A 453 -2.03 -2.55 25.45
C PRO A 453 -1.76 -4.06 25.49
N ALA A 454 -1.76 -4.64 26.69
CA ALA A 454 -1.43 -6.06 26.89
C ALA A 454 -2.33 -7.02 26.11
N TRP A 455 -3.62 -6.69 25.98
CA TRP A 455 -4.60 -7.51 25.26
C TRP A 455 -4.35 -7.59 23.74
N ALA A 456 -3.70 -6.59 23.15
CA ALA A 456 -3.39 -6.57 21.72
C ALA A 456 -2.02 -7.20 21.40
N GLY A 457 -1.06 -7.18 22.34
CA GLY A 457 0.31 -7.64 22.13
C GLY A 457 1.08 -6.78 21.13
N ASP A 458 2.06 -7.36 20.45
CA ASP A 458 2.84 -6.70 19.41
C ASP A 458 2.28 -6.98 17.99
N PRO A 459 2.47 -6.08 17.02
CA PRO A 459 3.11 -4.76 17.10
C PRO A 459 2.23 -3.68 17.73
N ALA A 460 2.85 -2.54 18.12
CA ALA A 460 2.10 -1.34 18.47
C ALA A 460 1.29 -0.82 17.28
N PHE A 461 0.19 -0.13 17.54
CA PHE A 461 -0.73 0.37 16.51
C PHE A 461 -1.20 1.79 16.85
N LEU A 462 -1.59 2.55 15.83
CA LEU A 462 -2.16 3.89 16.01
C LEU A 462 -3.40 3.84 16.90
N ASP A 463 -3.58 4.89 17.71
CA ASP A 463 -4.76 5.02 18.55
C ASP A 463 -6.06 4.87 17.72
N PRO A 464 -6.93 3.92 18.10
CA PRO A 464 -8.20 3.70 17.40
C PRO A 464 -9.29 4.71 17.77
N LEU A 465 -9.18 5.45 18.88
CA LEU A 465 -10.20 6.40 19.34
C LEU A 465 -10.63 7.41 18.26
N PRO A 466 -9.69 8.00 17.45
CA PRO A 466 -10.10 8.91 16.38
C PRO A 466 -11.05 8.33 15.33
N ARG A 467 -11.16 6.98 15.27
CA ARG A 467 -12.07 6.29 14.36
C ARG A 467 -13.37 5.82 15.02
N ALA A 468 -13.41 5.83 16.36
CA ALA A 468 -14.55 5.33 17.11
C ALA A 468 -15.38 6.46 17.72
N VAL A 469 -14.75 7.58 18.09
CA VAL A 469 -15.42 8.71 18.75
C VAL A 469 -16.10 9.61 17.72
N PRO A 470 -17.39 9.96 17.89
CA PRO A 470 -18.10 10.91 17.03
C PRO A 470 -17.75 12.36 17.42
N GLY A 471 -16.55 12.80 17.16
CA GLY A 471 -16.02 14.12 17.54
C GLY A 471 -14.52 14.19 17.38
N THR A 472 -13.91 15.20 18.00
CA THR A 472 -12.46 15.40 17.92
C THR A 472 -11.74 14.53 18.95
N THR A 473 -10.74 13.79 18.52
CA THR A 473 -9.82 13.09 19.44
C THR A 473 -8.43 13.71 19.36
N LEU A 474 -7.93 14.20 20.48
CA LEU A 474 -6.57 14.72 20.62
C LEU A 474 -5.65 13.57 20.98
N VAL A 475 -4.74 13.27 20.06
CA VAL A 475 -3.70 12.25 20.16
C VAL A 475 -2.39 12.86 19.65
N SER A 476 -1.27 12.53 20.30
CA SER A 476 0.03 12.98 19.81
C SER A 476 0.29 12.50 18.38
N THR A 477 0.86 13.37 17.56
CA THR A 477 1.38 13.02 16.23
C THR A 477 2.89 12.79 16.23
N ALA A 478 3.56 12.96 17.38
CA ALA A 478 4.99 12.84 17.53
C ALA A 478 5.46 11.39 17.34
N LEU A 479 6.15 11.13 16.24
CA LEU A 479 6.71 9.83 15.90
C LEU A 479 8.22 9.84 16.12
N SER A 480 8.70 9.03 17.07
CA SER A 480 10.13 8.83 17.31
C SER A 480 10.67 7.78 16.34
N VAL A 481 11.67 8.14 15.55
CA VAL A 481 12.34 7.26 14.59
C VAL A 481 13.82 7.15 14.96
N GLU A 482 14.28 5.94 15.21
CA GLU A 482 15.71 5.68 15.42
C GLU A 482 16.42 5.64 14.07
N ARG A 483 17.49 6.45 13.93
CA ARG A 483 18.28 6.56 12.73
C ARG A 483 19.75 6.77 13.03
N GLY A 484 20.59 5.80 12.64
CA GLY A 484 22.04 5.89 12.84
C GLY A 484 22.47 6.10 14.31
N GLY A 485 21.73 5.52 15.26
CA GLY A 485 21.98 5.65 16.70
C GLY A 485 21.44 6.96 17.33
N THR A 486 20.74 7.79 16.56
CA THR A 486 20.02 8.98 17.06
C THR A 486 18.51 8.79 16.93
N VAL A 487 17.76 9.37 17.86
CA VAL A 487 16.30 9.41 17.79
C VAL A 487 15.90 10.76 17.20
N VAL A 488 15.19 10.69 16.07
CA VAL A 488 14.56 11.85 15.42
C VAL A 488 13.08 11.83 15.77
N VAL A 489 12.56 12.95 16.28
CA VAL A 489 11.14 13.12 16.56
C VAL A 489 10.52 13.92 15.44
N VAL A 490 9.50 13.37 14.78
CA VAL A 490 8.72 14.03 13.74
C VAL A 490 7.34 14.31 14.29
N ASP A 491 6.96 15.58 14.37
CA ASP A 491 5.63 16.00 14.84
C ASP A 491 5.02 17.02 13.88
N ASP A 492 4.07 16.58 13.07
CA ASP A 492 3.40 17.42 12.08
C ASP A 492 2.37 18.40 12.71
N THR A 493 1.97 18.14 13.96
CA THR A 493 0.93 18.94 14.65
C THR A 493 1.21 18.94 16.15
N PRO A 494 2.24 19.66 16.62
CA PRO A 494 2.55 19.74 18.05
C PRO A 494 1.39 20.42 18.80
N VAL A 495 0.90 19.72 19.81
CA VAL A 495 -0.13 20.20 20.73
C VAL A 495 0.32 19.88 22.15
N ASP A 496 0.40 20.85 23.00
CA ASP A 496 0.74 20.74 24.43
C ASP A 496 1.65 19.56 24.80
N GLU A 497 2.95 19.64 24.45
CA GLU A 497 3.96 18.60 24.72
C GLU A 497 4.06 18.22 26.19
N VAL A 498 3.63 19.10 27.11
CA VAL A 498 3.60 18.85 28.56
C VAL A 498 2.74 17.63 28.92
N TRP A 499 1.75 17.30 28.10
CA TRP A 499 0.91 16.10 28.30
C TRP A 499 1.72 14.79 28.21
N ALA A 500 2.86 14.80 27.52
CA ALA A 500 3.77 13.66 27.47
C ALA A 500 4.35 13.28 28.84
N THR A 501 4.42 14.25 29.78
CA THR A 501 4.88 14.02 31.16
C THR A 501 3.74 13.67 32.12
N GLY A 502 2.49 13.66 31.66
CA GLY A 502 1.28 13.49 32.47
C GLY A 502 0.83 14.76 33.19
N GLU A 503 1.42 15.91 32.88
CA GLU A 503 0.98 17.21 33.43
C GLU A 503 -0.16 17.74 32.59
N VAL A 504 -1.41 17.44 33.02
CA VAL A 504 -2.63 17.85 32.36
C VAL A 504 -3.31 18.90 33.25
N SER A 505 -3.12 20.19 32.89
CA SER A 505 -3.71 21.29 33.65
C SER A 505 -5.13 21.62 33.17
N ALA A 506 -5.98 22.13 34.10
CA ALA A 506 -7.31 22.60 33.75
C ALA A 506 -7.28 23.71 32.68
N ASP A 507 -6.21 24.53 32.66
CA ASP A 507 -6.05 25.58 31.63
C ASP A 507 -5.75 24.99 30.26
N SER A 508 -4.93 23.92 30.17
CA SER A 508 -4.68 23.27 28.89
C SER A 508 -5.91 22.56 28.38
N LEU A 509 -6.68 21.89 29.23
CA LEU A 509 -7.95 21.27 28.85
C LEU A 509 -8.94 22.29 28.31
N ARG A 510 -9.09 23.44 28.98
CA ARG A 510 -9.97 24.53 28.51
C ARG A 510 -9.52 25.12 27.18
N ARG A 511 -8.22 25.38 26.99
CA ARG A 511 -7.69 25.91 25.72
C ARG A 511 -8.03 25.01 24.54
N HIS A 512 -8.04 23.71 24.73
CA HIS A 512 -8.32 22.74 23.67
C HIS A 512 -9.76 22.23 23.70
N HIS A 513 -10.65 22.83 24.52
CA HIS A 513 -12.06 22.48 24.64
C HIS A 513 -12.28 20.99 24.96
N VAL A 514 -11.36 20.38 25.73
CA VAL A 514 -11.46 18.96 26.12
C VAL A 514 -12.67 18.76 27.02
N THR A 515 -13.52 17.80 26.67
CA THR A 515 -14.68 17.39 27.46
C THR A 515 -14.43 16.11 28.24
N HIS A 516 -13.65 15.19 27.64
CA HIS A 516 -13.34 13.90 28.25
C HIS A 516 -11.86 13.56 28.13
N VAL A 517 -11.36 12.83 29.11
CA VAL A 517 -10.00 12.22 29.06
C VAL A 517 -10.15 10.70 29.13
N VAL A 518 -9.54 10.01 28.18
CA VAL A 518 -9.46 8.55 28.14
C VAL A 518 -8.02 8.12 28.44
N GLU A 519 -7.86 7.38 29.52
CA GLU A 519 -6.58 6.79 29.92
C GLU A 519 -6.52 5.31 29.53
N TRP A 520 -5.52 4.93 28.73
CA TRP A 520 -5.21 3.55 28.36
C TRP A 520 -4.35 2.90 29.43
N LEU A 521 -4.94 2.07 30.27
CA LEU A 521 -4.23 1.33 31.31
C LEU A 521 -3.38 0.22 30.67
N GLY A 522 -2.21 -0.07 31.25
CA GLY A 522 -1.33 -1.11 30.70
C GLY A 522 -0.62 -0.76 29.37
N THR A 523 -0.84 0.43 28.83
CA THR A 523 -0.02 0.97 27.74
C THR A 523 1.16 1.76 28.34
N PRO A 524 2.41 1.54 27.91
CA PRO A 524 3.55 2.32 28.42
C PRO A 524 3.39 3.82 28.16
N GLY A 525 3.76 4.65 29.12
CA GLY A 525 3.69 6.11 29.04
C GLY A 525 3.04 6.74 30.27
N ALA A 526 3.06 8.08 30.33
CA ALA A 526 2.54 8.81 31.48
C ALA A 526 1.02 9.02 31.38
N LEU A 527 0.29 8.59 32.38
CA LEU A 527 -1.11 8.96 32.62
C LEU A 527 -1.16 10.32 33.34
N ALA A 528 -2.35 10.89 33.49
CA ALA A 528 -2.51 12.13 34.23
C ALA A 528 -2.02 12.00 35.68
N ARG A 529 -1.21 12.96 36.13
CA ARG A 529 -0.67 12.99 37.48
C ARG A 529 -1.67 13.43 38.54
N SER A 530 -2.68 14.22 38.14
CA SER A 530 -3.74 14.69 39.00
C SER A 530 -5.07 14.62 38.27
N HIS A 531 -6.10 14.28 38.98
CA HIS A 531 -7.50 14.22 38.52
C HIS A 531 -8.38 15.19 39.33
N GLU A 532 -7.78 16.24 39.86
CA GLU A 532 -8.51 17.23 40.68
C GLU A 532 -9.55 17.94 39.83
N GLY A 533 -10.80 17.94 40.30
CA GLY A 533 -11.94 18.52 39.56
C GLY A 533 -12.46 17.65 38.41
N TRP A 534 -11.95 16.44 38.21
CA TRP A 534 -12.45 15.53 37.19
C TRP A 534 -13.48 14.57 37.79
N ARG A 535 -14.50 14.24 37.01
CA ARG A 535 -15.51 13.26 37.39
C ARG A 535 -15.23 11.92 36.70
N LEU A 536 -15.01 10.87 37.47
CA LEU A 536 -14.84 9.52 36.93
C LEU A 536 -16.16 9.02 36.35
N VAL A 537 -16.18 8.71 35.05
CA VAL A 537 -17.38 8.21 34.32
C VAL A 537 -17.28 6.70 34.14
N HIS A 538 -16.09 6.18 33.82
CA HIS A 538 -15.85 4.75 33.68
C HIS A 538 -14.49 4.36 34.29
N SER A 539 -14.44 3.18 34.94
CA SER A 539 -13.21 2.58 35.42
C SER A 539 -13.25 1.07 35.19
N GLY A 540 -12.44 0.61 34.26
CA GLY A 540 -12.31 -0.78 33.88
C GLY A 540 -10.88 -1.32 34.03
N ALA A 541 -10.62 -2.49 33.45
CA ALA A 541 -9.32 -3.12 33.46
C ALA A 541 -8.32 -2.44 32.52
N ASP A 542 -8.80 -1.99 31.36
CA ASP A 542 -7.97 -1.47 30.26
C ASP A 542 -8.13 0.04 30.07
N PHE A 543 -9.22 0.65 30.62
CA PHE A 543 -9.52 2.05 30.43
C PHE A 543 -10.06 2.74 31.69
N ARG A 544 -9.75 4.04 31.79
CA ARG A 544 -10.50 4.99 32.63
C ARG A 544 -10.99 6.13 31.76
N VAL A 545 -12.23 6.58 32.02
CA VAL A 545 -12.83 7.72 31.34
C VAL A 545 -13.20 8.76 32.38
N TRP A 546 -12.75 9.98 32.15
CA TRP A 546 -13.00 11.12 32.99
C TRP A 546 -13.78 12.19 32.22
N ASP A 547 -14.81 12.73 32.81
CA ASP A 547 -15.46 13.96 32.39
C ASP A 547 -14.73 15.13 33.05
N VAL A 548 -14.29 16.08 32.23
CA VAL A 548 -13.50 17.24 32.66
C VAL A 548 -14.22 18.56 32.34
N THR A 549 -15.51 18.48 31.97
CA THR A 549 -16.36 19.67 31.81
C THR A 549 -16.52 20.35 33.17
N PRO A 550 -16.28 21.64 33.29
CA PRO A 550 -16.57 22.35 34.53
C PRO A 550 -18.06 22.22 34.84
N ASP A 551 -18.38 21.82 36.08
CA ASP A 551 -19.74 21.90 36.56
C ASP A 551 -20.24 23.33 36.34
N GLY A 552 -21.33 23.48 35.53
CA GLY A 552 -21.88 24.76 35.10
C GLY A 552 -22.45 25.64 36.21
#